data_cc2e3c28fa7bfb1c8491943edb797fb3
#
_entry.id   cc2e3c28fa7bfb1c8491943edb797fb3
#
_cell.length_a   1.000
_cell.length_b   1.000
_cell.length_c   1.000
_cell.angle_alpha   90.00
_cell.angle_beta   90.00
_cell.angle_gamma   90.00
#
_symmetry.space_group_name_H-M   'P 1'
#
loop_
_entity.id
_entity.type
_entity.pdbx_description
1 polymer ?
#
loop_
_entity_poly.entity_id
_entity_poly.type
_entity_poly.pdbx_seq_one_letter_code
_entity_poly.pdbx_strand_id
1 'polypeptide(L)'
;MLLFASANRDEKVFSNSNEFDLERPVSEHLGFGHGIHTCVGMHLAQMEMQALLAALISRVQKIEILEFAPLANNTIPAFSVMNGRLE
;
A
#
# COMPACT_ATOMS: atom_id res chain seq x y z
N MET A 1 6.73 18.98 -8.20
CA MET A 1 5.80 17.92 -7.78
C MET A 1 6.59 16.63 -7.63
N LEU A 2 6.45 15.91 -6.52
CA LEU A 2 7.10 14.62 -6.28
C LEU A 2 6.13 13.49 -6.69
N LEU A 3 6.58 12.58 -7.56
CA LEU A 3 5.77 11.47 -8.07
C LEU A 3 6.16 10.16 -7.36
N PHE A 4 5.76 10.01 -6.11
CA PHE A 4 6.07 8.84 -5.30
C PHE A 4 5.63 7.52 -5.95
N ALA A 5 4.48 7.49 -6.60
CA ALA A 5 3.98 6.31 -7.28
C ALA A 5 4.89 5.88 -8.45
N SER A 6 5.45 6.85 -9.19
CA SER A 6 6.42 6.58 -10.25
C SER A 6 7.77 6.12 -9.68
N ALA A 7 8.25 6.78 -8.64
CA ALA A 7 9.51 6.42 -8.00
C ALA A 7 9.46 5.01 -7.40
N ASN A 8 8.35 4.62 -6.79
CA ASN A 8 8.15 3.27 -6.25
C ASN A 8 7.96 2.19 -7.34
N ARG A 9 7.94 2.59 -8.62
CA ARG A 9 7.89 1.70 -9.78
C ARG A 9 9.12 1.83 -10.69
N ASP A 10 10.18 2.45 -10.21
CA ASP A 10 11.44 2.51 -10.95
C ASP A 10 12.09 1.13 -11.01
N GLU A 11 12.14 0.53 -12.19
CA GLU A 11 12.69 -0.81 -12.43
C GLU A 11 14.20 -0.90 -12.18
N LYS A 12 14.89 0.24 -12.10
CA LYS A 12 16.30 0.27 -11.70
C LYS A 12 16.49 0.02 -10.20
N VAL A 13 15.45 0.23 -9.42
CA VAL A 13 15.44 0.04 -7.96
C VAL A 13 14.61 -1.18 -7.58
N PHE A 14 13.47 -1.35 -8.22
CA PHE A 14 12.50 -2.39 -7.89
C PHE A 14 12.29 -3.32 -9.09
N SER A 15 12.94 -4.48 -9.11
CA SER A 15 12.68 -5.49 -10.15
C SER A 15 11.21 -5.90 -10.16
N ASN A 16 10.63 -6.06 -11.36
CA ASN A 16 9.20 -6.37 -11.53
C ASN A 16 8.29 -5.40 -10.76
N SER A 17 8.57 -4.11 -10.86
CA SER A 17 7.98 -3.05 -10.03
C SER A 17 6.45 -2.95 -10.09
N ASN A 18 5.81 -3.53 -11.11
CA ASN A 18 4.36 -3.57 -11.28
C ASN A 18 3.71 -4.82 -10.67
N GLU A 19 4.49 -5.77 -10.19
CA GLU A 19 3.99 -6.99 -9.56
C GLU A 19 3.90 -6.82 -8.05
N PHE A 20 2.83 -7.37 -7.47
CA PHE A 20 2.71 -7.48 -6.02
C PHE A 20 3.48 -8.71 -5.55
N ASP A 21 4.58 -8.48 -4.87
CA ASP A 21 5.50 -9.51 -4.42
C ASP A 21 5.73 -9.40 -2.91
N LEU A 22 5.27 -10.40 -2.16
CA LEU A 22 5.43 -10.47 -0.71
C LEU A 22 6.84 -10.84 -0.26
N GLU A 23 7.61 -11.47 -1.13
CA GLU A 23 9.00 -11.87 -0.85
C GLU A 23 10.01 -10.80 -1.28
N ARG A 24 9.52 -9.72 -1.86
CA ARG A 24 10.39 -8.61 -2.24
C ARG A 24 11.15 -8.09 -1.03
N PRO A 25 12.48 -8.00 -1.09
CA PRO A 25 13.25 -7.42 0.00
C PRO A 25 12.72 -6.05 0.38
N VAL A 26 12.54 -5.81 1.68
CA VAL A 26 12.13 -4.50 2.18
C VAL A 26 13.17 -3.50 1.71
N SER A 27 12.76 -2.66 0.80
CA SER A 27 13.62 -1.72 0.14
C SER A 27 13.18 -0.29 0.44
N GLU A 28 13.92 0.64 -0.06
CA GLU A 28 13.80 2.07 0.16
C GLU A 28 12.57 2.67 -0.57
N HIS A 29 11.37 2.08 -0.37
CA HIS A 29 10.16 2.66 -0.95
C HIS A 29 9.84 4.02 -0.32
N LEU A 30 9.30 4.91 -1.12
CA LEU A 30 8.97 6.28 -0.72
C LEU A 30 7.52 6.45 -0.20
N GLY A 31 6.85 5.35 0.15
CA GLY A 31 5.47 5.39 0.64
C GLY A 31 5.28 6.21 1.92
N PHE A 32 6.31 6.30 2.74
CA PHE A 32 6.34 7.13 3.94
C PHE A 32 7.29 8.32 3.85
N GLY A 33 7.69 8.70 2.65
CA GLY A 33 8.68 9.76 2.44
C GLY A 33 10.11 9.29 2.67
N HIS A 34 11.04 10.23 2.76
CA HIS A 34 12.46 9.95 2.95
C HIS A 34 13.18 11.08 3.71
N GLY A 35 14.23 10.74 4.41
CA GLY A 35 15.08 11.70 5.11
C GLY A 35 14.34 12.48 6.18
N ILE A 36 14.55 13.78 6.24
CA ILE A 36 13.93 14.68 7.24
C ILE A 36 12.40 14.81 7.08
N HIS A 37 11.87 14.37 5.95
CA HIS A 37 10.43 14.36 5.64
C HIS A 37 9.80 12.97 5.83
N THR A 38 10.48 12.02 6.43
CA THR A 38 9.89 10.71 6.74
C THR A 38 8.66 10.90 7.63
N CYS A 39 7.59 10.17 7.31
CA CYS A 39 6.34 10.24 8.04
C CYS A 39 6.54 9.91 9.52
N VAL A 40 6.18 10.85 10.40
CA VAL A 40 6.29 10.67 11.85
C VAL A 40 5.38 9.55 12.38
N GLY A 41 4.27 9.29 11.70
CA GLY A 41 3.31 8.23 12.05
C GLY A 41 3.60 6.87 11.43
N MET A 42 4.72 6.68 10.73
CA MET A 42 5.03 5.44 10.01
C MET A 42 4.94 4.19 10.90
N HIS A 43 5.55 4.22 12.07
CA HIS A 43 5.55 3.08 12.99
C HIS A 43 4.15 2.76 13.54
N LEU A 44 3.35 3.80 13.83
CA LEU A 44 1.97 3.63 14.26
C LEU A 44 1.13 3.00 13.14
N ALA A 45 1.22 3.51 11.92
CA ALA A 45 0.52 2.98 10.76
C ALA A 45 0.89 1.52 10.47
N GLN A 46 2.17 1.18 10.58
CA GLN A 46 2.64 -0.20 10.42
C GLN A 46 2.07 -1.13 11.51
N MET A 47 2.05 -0.68 12.76
CA MET A 47 1.50 -1.45 13.88
C MET A 47 -0.02 -1.68 13.70
N GLU A 48 -0.77 -0.65 13.31
CA GLU A 48 -2.20 -0.76 13.04
C GLU A 48 -2.49 -1.73 11.90
N MET A 49 -1.73 -1.64 10.80
CA MET A 49 -1.86 -2.55 9.66
C MET A 49 -1.55 -4.00 10.05
N GLN A 50 -0.49 -4.23 10.81
CA GLN A 50 -0.13 -5.57 11.30
C GLN A 50 -1.23 -6.16 12.19
N ALA A 51 -1.78 -5.36 13.12
CA ALA A 51 -2.86 -5.80 13.99
C ALA A 51 -4.13 -6.15 13.20
N LEU A 52 -4.49 -5.31 12.22
CA LEU A 52 -5.63 -5.55 11.33
C LEU A 52 -5.44 -6.82 10.50
N LEU A 53 -4.28 -6.97 9.86
CA LEU A 53 -3.98 -8.16 9.04
C LEU A 53 -3.97 -9.44 9.89
N ALA A 54 -3.39 -9.42 11.09
CA ALA A 54 -3.41 -10.56 11.99
C ALA A 54 -4.83 -10.97 12.37
N ALA A 55 -5.70 -9.99 12.63
CA ALA A 55 -7.11 -10.25 12.94
C ALA A 55 -7.89 -10.77 11.72
N LEU A 56 -7.60 -10.31 10.53
CA LEU A 56 -8.22 -10.77 9.28
C LEU A 56 -7.78 -12.20 8.94
N ILE A 57 -6.49 -12.48 8.94
CA ILE A 57 -5.92 -13.79 8.58
C ILE A 57 -6.49 -14.91 9.45
N SER A 58 -6.78 -14.63 10.71
CA SER A 58 -7.35 -15.63 11.64
C SER A 58 -8.83 -15.92 11.42
N ARG A 59 -9.55 -15.10 10.66
CA ARG A 59 -11.02 -15.16 10.56
C ARG A 59 -11.55 -15.18 9.13
N VAL A 60 -10.76 -14.72 8.17
CA VAL A 60 -11.17 -14.53 6.78
C VAL A 60 -10.34 -15.44 5.89
N GLN A 61 -10.99 -16.31 5.16
CA GLN A 61 -10.33 -17.22 4.21
C GLN A 61 -10.21 -16.59 2.83
N LYS A 62 -11.15 -15.71 2.47
CA LYS A 62 -11.19 -15.07 1.16
C LYS A 62 -11.72 -13.64 1.27
N ILE A 63 -11.06 -12.75 0.54
CA ILE A 63 -11.55 -11.38 0.31
C ILE A 63 -11.87 -11.27 -1.17
N GLU A 64 -13.11 -10.98 -1.50
CA GLU A 64 -13.58 -10.77 -2.86
C GLU A 64 -13.93 -9.30 -3.06
N ILE A 65 -13.25 -8.64 -4.02
CA ILE A 65 -13.57 -7.26 -4.41
C ILE A 65 -14.70 -7.31 -5.44
N LEU A 66 -15.84 -6.76 -5.09
CA LEU A 66 -17.03 -6.76 -5.95
C LEU A 66 -17.10 -5.51 -6.83
N GLU A 67 -16.69 -4.38 -6.29
CA GLU A 67 -16.74 -3.10 -6.98
C GLU A 67 -15.63 -2.19 -6.46
N PHE A 68 -15.01 -1.44 -7.35
CA PHE A 68 -14.13 -0.34 -6.96
C PHE A 68 -14.23 0.81 -7.95
N ALA A 69 -14.11 2.02 -7.44
CA ALA A 69 -14.02 3.25 -8.24
C ALA A 69 -12.82 4.08 -7.76
N PRO A 70 -11.81 4.28 -8.61
CA PRO A 70 -10.69 5.16 -8.26
C PRO A 70 -11.15 6.58 -8.00
N LEU A 71 -10.58 7.21 -6.99
CA LEU A 71 -10.75 8.63 -6.75
C LEU A 71 -9.68 9.40 -7.52
N ALA A 72 -10.09 10.16 -8.50
CA ALA A 72 -9.18 11.05 -9.22
C ALA A 72 -8.82 12.25 -8.34
N ASN A 73 -7.63 12.22 -7.76
CA ASN A 73 -7.05 13.39 -7.13
C ASN A 73 -5.55 13.47 -7.44
N ASN A 74 -4.98 14.66 -7.30
CA ASN A 74 -3.58 14.91 -7.68
C ASN A 74 -2.58 14.65 -6.55
N THR A 75 -3.06 14.20 -5.39
CA THR A 75 -2.23 14.14 -4.19
C THR A 75 -2.02 12.71 -3.72
N ILE A 76 -3.09 11.95 -3.51
CA ILE A 76 -3.04 10.60 -2.96
C ILE A 76 -3.92 9.68 -3.81
N PRO A 77 -3.37 8.62 -4.41
CA PRO A 77 -4.18 7.58 -5.04
C PRO A 77 -5.12 6.96 -3.99
N ALA A 78 -6.41 6.99 -4.26
CA ALA A 78 -7.43 6.48 -3.36
C ALA A 78 -8.59 5.89 -4.15
N PHE A 79 -9.54 5.29 -3.43
CA PHE A 79 -10.79 4.83 -3.99
C PHE A 79 -11.95 5.62 -3.38
N SER A 80 -12.89 6.04 -4.21
CA SER A 80 -14.15 6.63 -3.76
C SER A 80 -15.14 5.58 -3.30
N VAL A 81 -15.04 4.38 -3.90
CA VAL A 81 -15.83 3.20 -3.55
C VAL A 81 -14.91 1.98 -3.57
N MET A 82 -15.03 1.12 -2.59
CA MET A 82 -14.47 -0.22 -2.58
C MET A 82 -15.40 -1.13 -1.79
N ASN A 83 -16.20 -1.92 -2.48
CA ASN A 83 -17.10 -2.88 -1.90
C ASN A 83 -16.51 -4.29 -2.04
N GLY A 84 -16.58 -5.04 -0.96
CA GLY A 84 -16.06 -6.41 -0.93
C GLY A 84 -16.89 -7.32 -0.05
N ARG A 85 -16.63 -8.61 -0.18
CA ARG A 85 -17.16 -9.67 0.66
C ARG A 85 -16.01 -10.35 1.38
N LEU A 86 -16.22 -10.62 2.66
CA LEU A 86 -15.32 -11.41 3.49
C LEU A 86 -15.96 -12.79 3.71
N GLU A 87 -15.22 -13.86 3.47
CA GLU A 87 -15.64 -15.26 3.67
C GLU A 87 -14.64 -15.99 4.55
#